data_5fd6fe84a1f08a32d755b7a526b3e12a
#
_entry.id   5fd6fe84a1f08a32d755b7a526b3e12a
#
_cell.length_a   1.000
_cell.length_b   1.000
_cell.length_c   1.000
_cell.angle_alpha   90.00
_cell.angle_beta   90.00
_cell.angle_gamma   90.00
#
_symmetry.space_group_name_H-M   'P 1'
#
loop_
_entity.id
_entity.type
_entity.pdbx_description
1 polymer ?
#
loop_
_entity_poly.entity_id
_entity_poly.type
_entity_poly.pdbx_seq_one_letter_code
_entity_poly.pdbx_strand_id
1 'polypeptide(L)'
;MKKAIVSLPVMLFLVWTFGCQKTETPAADTAPAASAAAPAAMADSARYSVTFTRLWTKQSHPFEYPEEGVLTGPHLSGLIGATHADGYAIFKEGTPPTPGLEKLSEEGKHSPLDQEIKDAIAAGKAGALFETGPIRDAAKTETVNVTVTSKFPMVSAVAMIAPSPDWFAGVADVNLMEDGKWVGSKSVDLSAYDSGGDDGTTYKAADIDTNPKKPTTQAATPHFVINGSRPPVARLTFTKL
;
A
#
# COMPACT_ATOMS: atom_id res chain seq x y z
N MET A 1 36.32 17.30 -54.26
CA MET A 1 37.45 16.91 -55.16
C MET A 1 37.80 15.45 -54.93
N LYS A 2 37.94 14.68 -56.05
CA LYS A 2 38.39 13.29 -56.20
C LYS A 2 37.38 12.23 -55.70
N LYS A 3 36.53 11.67 -56.46
CA LYS A 3 36.48 10.75 -57.66
C LYS A 3 37.58 9.68 -57.68
N ALA A 4 37.13 8.40 -57.61
CA ALA A 4 37.63 7.24 -58.39
C ALA A 4 36.69 6.06 -58.02
N ILE A 5 35.84 5.54 -58.90
CA ILE A 5 35.94 4.78 -60.13
C ILE A 5 36.49 3.35 -59.92
N VAL A 6 35.52 2.38 -60.04
CA VAL A 6 35.46 1.19 -60.95
C VAL A 6 36.45 0.05 -60.75
N SER A 7 35.94 -1.17 -60.54
CA SER A 7 36.15 -2.25 -61.51
C SER A 7 35.38 -3.52 -61.18
N LEU A 8 34.64 -3.99 -62.16
CA LEU A 8 34.08 -5.33 -62.30
C LEU A 8 35.10 -6.19 -63.09
N PRO A 9 35.15 -7.49 -62.90
CA PRO A 9 35.16 -8.34 -64.09
C PRO A 9 34.12 -9.47 -64.05
N VAL A 10 33.65 -9.70 -65.20
CA VAL A 10 32.83 -10.77 -65.75
C VAL A 10 33.66 -12.03 -65.97
N MET A 11 33.00 -13.14 -66.11
CA MET A 11 33.30 -14.44 -66.71
C MET A 11 33.38 -15.60 -65.74
N LEU A 12 32.85 -16.82 -65.91
CA LEU A 12 32.55 -17.56 -67.16
C LEU A 12 31.67 -18.76 -66.77
N PHE A 13 30.73 -19.11 -67.59
CA PHE A 13 29.91 -20.31 -67.58
C PHE A 13 30.74 -21.60 -67.61
N LEU A 14 30.38 -22.58 -66.77
CA LEU A 14 30.60 -23.99 -67.08
C LEU A 14 29.37 -24.80 -66.72
N VAL A 15 28.71 -25.30 -67.75
CA VAL A 15 27.62 -26.29 -67.65
C VAL A 15 28.24 -27.65 -67.54
N TRP A 16 27.89 -28.38 -66.53
CA TRP A 16 28.08 -29.84 -66.47
C TRP A 16 26.79 -30.50 -66.11
N THR A 17 26.22 -31.23 -67.02
CA THR A 17 25.16 -32.20 -66.84
C THR A 17 25.80 -33.52 -66.40
N PHE A 18 25.31 -34.14 -65.35
CA PHE A 18 25.21 -35.61 -65.28
C PHE A 18 24.50 -36.05 -63.97
N GLY A 19 23.55 -36.96 -64.12
CA GLY A 19 23.35 -38.05 -63.19
C GLY A 19 22.22 -37.92 -62.20
N CYS A 20 21.05 -38.40 -62.59
CA CYS A 20 19.95 -38.76 -61.71
C CYS A 20 20.40 -39.90 -60.78
N GLN A 21 20.49 -39.68 -59.48
CA GLN A 21 20.52 -40.74 -58.47
C GLN A 21 19.52 -40.40 -57.36
N LYS A 22 18.43 -41.16 -57.32
CA LYS A 22 17.49 -41.20 -56.20
C LYS A 22 18.21 -41.71 -54.96
N THR A 23 18.47 -40.86 -53.99
CA THR A 23 18.76 -41.28 -52.63
C THR A 23 17.56 -40.90 -51.78
N GLU A 24 16.90 -41.92 -51.24
CA GLU A 24 15.86 -41.74 -50.21
C GLU A 24 16.50 -41.20 -48.96
N THR A 25 16.09 -39.99 -48.59
CA THR A 25 16.45 -39.38 -47.32
C THR A 25 15.50 -39.93 -46.23
N PRO A 26 16.00 -40.40 -45.09
CA PRO A 26 15.12 -40.82 -44.00
C PRO A 26 14.31 -39.63 -43.47
N ALA A 27 13.02 -39.85 -43.25
CA ALA A 27 12.14 -38.87 -42.65
C ALA A 27 12.69 -38.47 -41.26
N ALA A 28 13.04 -37.19 -41.11
CA ALA A 28 13.34 -36.61 -39.82
C ALA A 28 12.03 -36.57 -39.01
N ASP A 29 12.05 -37.33 -37.93
CA ASP A 29 11.01 -37.34 -36.89
C ASP A 29 10.98 -35.96 -36.27
N THR A 30 10.10 -35.06 -36.74
CA THR A 30 9.85 -33.78 -36.13
C THR A 30 9.06 -33.99 -34.84
N ALA A 31 9.75 -34.08 -33.71
CA ALA A 31 9.14 -33.96 -32.39
C ALA A 31 8.23 -32.70 -32.37
N PRO A 32 7.00 -32.79 -31.83
CA PRO A 32 6.12 -31.65 -31.74
C PRO A 32 6.78 -30.61 -30.86
N ALA A 33 6.97 -29.41 -31.41
CA ALA A 33 7.42 -28.24 -30.65
C ALA A 33 6.49 -28.07 -29.45
N ALA A 34 7.07 -28.11 -28.23
CA ALA A 34 6.33 -27.82 -27.03
C ALA A 34 5.70 -26.43 -27.18
N SER A 35 4.39 -26.40 -27.28
CA SER A 35 3.61 -25.17 -27.28
C SER A 35 3.93 -24.45 -25.96
N ALA A 36 4.65 -23.31 -26.06
CA ALA A 36 4.83 -22.43 -24.92
C ALA A 36 3.44 -22.06 -24.42
N ALA A 37 3.11 -22.51 -23.21
CA ALA A 37 1.85 -22.14 -22.58
C ALA A 37 1.78 -20.61 -22.55
N ALA A 38 0.70 -20.04 -23.09
CA ALA A 38 0.43 -18.63 -22.98
C ALA A 38 0.48 -18.24 -21.50
N PRO A 39 1.08 -17.07 -21.14
CA PRO A 39 1.10 -16.63 -19.77
C PRO A 39 -0.33 -16.60 -19.24
N ALA A 40 -0.56 -17.26 -18.09
CA ALA A 40 -1.86 -17.30 -17.46
C ALA A 40 -2.35 -15.86 -17.29
N ALA A 41 -3.56 -15.56 -17.79
CA ALA A 41 -4.18 -14.26 -17.59
C ALA A 41 -4.23 -13.97 -16.08
N MET A 42 -3.76 -12.78 -15.70
CA MET A 42 -3.78 -12.40 -14.29
C MET A 42 -5.22 -12.31 -13.78
N ALA A 43 -5.44 -12.77 -12.56
CA ALA A 43 -6.73 -12.60 -11.90
C ALA A 43 -6.97 -11.07 -11.69
N ASP A 44 -8.14 -10.58 -12.09
CA ASP A 44 -8.53 -9.17 -11.94
C ASP A 44 -8.66 -8.74 -10.48
N SER A 45 -8.59 -9.66 -9.53
CA SER A 45 -8.69 -9.40 -8.10
C SER A 45 -7.86 -10.39 -7.29
N ALA A 46 -7.51 -9.98 -6.07
CA ALA A 46 -6.93 -10.85 -5.05
C ALA A 46 -7.59 -10.58 -3.70
N ARG A 47 -7.65 -11.60 -2.87
CA ARG A 47 -8.15 -11.51 -1.50
C ARG A 47 -6.98 -11.60 -0.54
N TYR A 48 -6.95 -10.71 0.45
CA TYR A 48 -5.91 -10.65 1.48
C TYR A 48 -6.52 -10.76 2.87
N SER A 49 -5.83 -11.48 3.74
CA SER A 49 -5.93 -11.31 5.18
C SER A 49 -5.02 -10.16 5.57
N VAL A 50 -5.58 -9.13 6.20
CA VAL A 50 -4.86 -7.94 6.69
C VAL A 50 -4.80 -8.02 8.20
N THR A 51 -3.60 -8.21 8.74
CA THR A 51 -3.36 -8.25 10.18
C THR A 51 -2.84 -6.89 10.64
N PHE A 52 -3.54 -6.28 11.60
CA PHE A 52 -3.19 -5.02 12.23
C PHE A 52 -2.56 -5.29 13.60
N THR A 53 -1.35 -4.75 13.84
CA THR A 53 -0.55 -4.97 15.04
C THR A 53 -0.11 -3.63 15.64
N ARG A 54 -0.30 -3.44 16.94
CA ARG A 54 0.22 -2.29 17.69
C ARG A 54 1.71 -2.48 17.98
N LEU A 55 2.56 -1.54 17.58
CA LEU A 55 3.98 -1.47 17.90
C LEU A 55 4.30 -0.35 18.91
N TRP A 56 3.35 0.54 19.13
CA TRP A 56 3.43 1.62 20.09
C TRP A 56 3.33 1.07 21.50
N THR A 57 4.46 1.09 22.23
CA THR A 57 4.62 0.58 23.58
C THR A 57 5.53 1.51 24.38
N LYS A 58 5.56 1.36 25.72
CA LYS A 58 6.45 2.11 26.59
C LYS A 58 7.93 1.89 26.24
N GLN A 59 8.30 0.73 25.70
CA GLN A 59 9.67 0.44 25.30
C GLN A 59 10.06 1.18 24.02
N SER A 60 9.19 1.22 23.02
CA SER A 60 9.45 1.88 21.74
C SER A 60 9.26 3.40 21.80
N HIS A 61 8.36 3.90 22.66
CA HIS A 61 7.98 5.31 22.81
C HIS A 61 7.93 5.71 24.29
N PRO A 62 9.09 5.86 24.97
CA PRO A 62 9.12 5.99 26.42
C PRO A 62 8.68 7.36 26.96
N PHE A 63 8.69 8.42 26.11
CA PHE A 63 8.42 9.77 26.55
C PHE A 63 6.94 9.92 26.91
N GLU A 64 6.64 10.23 28.18
CA GLU A 64 5.30 10.43 28.74
C GLU A 64 4.28 9.33 28.37
N TYR A 65 4.75 8.11 28.08
CA TYR A 65 3.89 7.02 27.65
C TYR A 65 2.76 6.77 28.65
N PRO A 66 1.49 6.68 28.17
CA PRO A 66 0.34 6.54 29.05
C PRO A 66 0.39 5.26 29.90
N GLU A 67 -0.32 5.26 31.04
CA GLU A 67 -0.38 4.12 31.94
C GLU A 67 -1.15 2.96 31.33
N GLU A 68 -0.51 1.79 31.28
CA GLU A 68 -1.12 0.54 30.80
C GLU A 68 -2.14 -0.01 31.81
N GLY A 69 -3.11 -0.78 31.32
CA GLY A 69 -4.06 -1.51 32.15
C GLY A 69 -5.22 -0.69 32.71
N VAL A 70 -5.32 0.59 32.38
CA VAL A 70 -6.46 1.44 32.71
C VAL A 70 -7.38 1.65 31.51
N LEU A 71 -8.66 1.96 31.76
CA LEU A 71 -9.66 2.12 30.69
C LEU A 71 -9.27 3.18 29.66
N THR A 72 -8.66 4.26 30.12
CA THR A 72 -8.14 5.38 29.32
C THR A 72 -6.67 5.19 28.93
N GLY A 73 -6.13 3.99 29.10
CA GLY A 73 -4.74 3.66 28.79
C GLY A 73 -4.45 3.62 27.30
N PRO A 74 -3.16 3.40 26.95
CA PRO A 74 -2.72 3.45 25.55
C PRO A 74 -3.38 2.36 24.71
N HIS A 75 -3.96 2.77 23.59
CA HIS A 75 -4.56 1.87 22.60
C HIS A 75 -4.60 2.51 21.23
N LEU A 76 -4.80 1.69 20.21
CA LEU A 76 -5.20 2.15 18.89
C LEU A 76 -6.71 1.91 18.73
N SER A 77 -7.41 2.87 18.14
CA SER A 77 -8.82 2.67 17.76
C SER A 77 -8.93 1.51 16.75
N GLY A 78 -10.14 1.14 16.37
CA GLY A 78 -10.34 0.29 15.21
C GLY A 78 -9.64 0.93 14.00
N LEU A 79 -9.00 0.08 13.19
CA LEU A 79 -8.46 0.49 11.90
C LEU A 79 -9.61 0.68 10.92
N ILE A 80 -9.58 1.75 10.16
CA ILE A 80 -10.42 1.94 8.99
C ILE A 80 -9.55 2.15 7.76
N GLY A 81 -9.87 1.48 6.66
CA GLY A 81 -9.08 1.53 5.44
C GLY A 81 -9.93 1.39 4.19
N ALA A 82 -9.33 1.75 3.07
CA ALA A 82 -9.93 1.62 1.75
C ALA A 82 -8.94 1.08 0.73
N THR A 83 -9.43 0.26 -0.21
CA THR A 83 -8.71 -0.02 -1.44
C THR A 83 -9.00 1.08 -2.45
N HIS A 84 -8.00 1.51 -3.24
CA HIS A 84 -8.17 2.63 -4.16
C HIS A 84 -7.21 2.58 -5.35
N ALA A 85 -7.48 3.45 -6.32
CA ALA A 85 -6.58 3.76 -7.43
C ALA A 85 -5.62 4.88 -7.03
N ASP A 86 -4.63 5.15 -7.87
CA ASP A 86 -3.79 6.35 -7.78
C ASP A 86 -4.66 7.62 -7.77
N GLY A 87 -4.22 8.62 -7.01
CA GLY A 87 -4.91 9.91 -6.87
C GLY A 87 -6.01 9.97 -5.80
N TYR A 88 -6.28 8.88 -5.08
CA TYR A 88 -7.11 8.88 -3.86
C TYR A 88 -6.34 8.26 -2.70
N ALA A 89 -6.43 8.87 -1.54
CA ALA A 89 -6.00 8.31 -0.26
C ALA A 89 -6.92 8.85 0.84
N ILE A 90 -7.03 8.14 1.96
CA ILE A 90 -7.84 8.57 3.12
C ILE A 90 -7.31 9.88 3.71
N PHE A 91 -5.99 10.06 3.68
CA PHE A 91 -5.32 11.29 4.10
C PHE A 91 -4.16 11.61 3.16
N LYS A 92 -3.74 12.87 3.17
CA LYS A 92 -2.57 13.32 2.43
C LYS A 92 -1.78 14.30 3.29
N GLU A 93 -0.51 14.01 3.49
CA GLU A 93 0.40 14.91 4.19
C GLU A 93 0.47 16.27 3.47
N GLY A 94 0.48 17.35 4.23
CA GLY A 94 0.45 18.71 3.71
C GLY A 94 -0.95 19.26 3.38
N THR A 95 -2.02 18.47 3.60
CA THR A 95 -3.42 18.93 3.43
C THR A 95 -4.16 18.90 4.76
N PRO A 96 -5.11 19.82 5.02
CA PRO A 96 -5.96 19.74 6.20
C PRO A 96 -6.75 18.41 6.26
N PRO A 97 -7.11 17.92 7.47
CA PRO A 97 -7.92 16.74 7.62
C PRO A 97 -9.32 16.96 7.03
N THR A 98 -9.93 15.88 6.54
CA THR A 98 -11.38 15.87 6.29
C THR A 98 -12.13 15.81 7.63
N PRO A 99 -13.42 16.16 7.69
CA PRO A 99 -14.22 16.00 8.92
C PRO A 99 -14.18 14.57 9.46
N GLY A 100 -14.11 13.56 8.58
CA GLY A 100 -14.02 12.15 8.97
C GLY A 100 -12.67 11.80 9.58
N LEU A 101 -11.56 12.26 9.00
CA LEU A 101 -10.23 12.03 9.54
C LEU A 101 -10.05 12.73 10.89
N GLU A 102 -10.52 13.98 11.01
CA GLU A 102 -10.52 14.73 12.27
C GLU A 102 -11.24 13.95 13.36
N LYS A 103 -12.48 13.54 13.10
CA LYS A 103 -13.29 12.80 14.08
C LYS A 103 -12.70 11.44 14.45
N LEU A 104 -12.02 10.78 13.52
CA LEU A 104 -11.28 9.55 13.83
C LEU A 104 -10.09 9.87 14.74
N SER A 105 -9.26 10.86 14.40
CA SER A 105 -8.01 11.16 15.10
C SER A 105 -8.23 11.69 16.53
N GLU A 106 -9.34 12.39 16.78
CA GLU A 106 -9.72 12.95 18.09
C GLU A 106 -10.53 11.96 18.94
N GLU A 107 -11.47 11.23 18.36
CA GLU A 107 -12.44 10.42 19.12
C GLU A 107 -12.37 8.91 18.82
N GLY A 108 -11.56 8.48 17.87
CA GLY A 108 -11.49 7.09 17.44
C GLY A 108 -12.77 6.57 16.76
N LYS A 109 -13.64 7.48 16.30
CA LYS A 109 -14.89 7.15 15.61
C LYS A 109 -14.66 6.99 14.12
N HIS A 110 -15.21 5.94 13.55
CA HIS A 110 -15.15 5.74 12.10
C HIS A 110 -16.10 6.65 11.32
N SER A 111 -17.22 7.04 11.91
CA SER A 111 -18.14 7.99 11.26
C SER A 111 -17.76 9.44 11.61
N PRO A 112 -17.67 10.34 10.62
CA PRO A 112 -18.18 10.22 9.22
C PRO A 112 -17.14 9.71 8.19
N LEU A 113 -15.93 9.30 8.57
CA LEU A 113 -14.91 8.84 7.62
C LEU A 113 -15.37 7.63 6.78
N ASP A 114 -16.13 6.72 7.39
CA ASP A 114 -16.75 5.59 6.68
C ASP A 114 -17.68 6.06 5.56
N GLN A 115 -18.44 7.14 5.79
CA GLN A 115 -19.30 7.72 4.77
C GLN A 115 -18.48 8.40 3.67
N GLU A 116 -17.43 9.14 4.02
CA GLU A 116 -16.52 9.75 3.03
C GLU A 116 -15.88 8.68 2.11
N ILE A 117 -15.49 7.53 2.67
CA ILE A 117 -14.97 6.40 1.89
C ILE A 117 -16.06 5.78 1.01
N LYS A 118 -17.29 5.59 1.53
CA LYS A 118 -18.43 5.08 0.73
C LYS A 118 -18.76 6.00 -0.44
N ASP A 119 -18.69 7.31 -0.22
CA ASP A 119 -18.90 8.31 -1.27
C ASP A 119 -17.78 8.24 -2.34
N ALA A 120 -16.53 8.02 -1.91
CA ALA A 120 -15.42 7.78 -2.84
C ALA A 120 -15.60 6.48 -3.65
N ILE A 121 -16.14 5.42 -3.03
CA ILE A 121 -16.48 4.17 -3.72
C ILE A 121 -17.59 4.43 -4.76
N ALA A 122 -18.64 5.12 -4.38
CA ALA A 122 -19.73 5.47 -5.29
C ALA A 122 -19.26 6.34 -6.47
N ALA A 123 -18.26 7.20 -6.23
CA ALA A 123 -17.61 8.02 -7.26
C ALA A 123 -16.57 7.24 -8.10
N GLY A 124 -16.34 5.94 -7.84
CA GLY A 124 -15.39 5.11 -8.56
C GLY A 124 -13.92 5.42 -8.32
N LYS A 125 -13.59 6.13 -7.22
CA LYS A 125 -12.24 6.48 -6.77
C LYS A 125 -11.65 5.45 -5.83
N ALA A 126 -12.48 4.76 -5.05
CA ALA A 126 -12.12 3.68 -4.16
C ALA A 126 -12.88 2.39 -4.51
N GLY A 127 -12.43 1.24 -3.99
CA GLY A 127 -13.02 -0.07 -4.30
C GLY A 127 -13.72 -0.70 -3.12
N ALA A 128 -13.07 -0.85 -1.98
CA ALA A 128 -13.62 -1.50 -0.79
C ALA A 128 -13.24 -0.75 0.48
N LEU A 129 -14.19 -0.58 1.37
CA LEU A 129 -13.99 -0.18 2.76
C LEU A 129 -13.73 -1.43 3.60
N PHE A 130 -12.83 -1.35 4.58
CA PHE A 130 -12.62 -2.38 5.59
C PHE A 130 -12.33 -1.76 6.95
N GLU A 131 -12.70 -2.48 8.01
CA GLU A 131 -12.61 -2.00 9.40
C GLU A 131 -12.22 -3.16 10.33
N THR A 132 -11.55 -2.82 11.44
CA THR A 132 -11.24 -3.75 12.52
C THR A 132 -11.76 -3.22 13.87
N GLY A 133 -11.68 -4.05 14.90
CA GLY A 133 -11.80 -3.62 16.30
C GLY A 133 -10.56 -2.86 16.79
N PRO A 134 -10.64 -2.25 17.99
CA PRO A 134 -9.51 -1.55 18.62
C PRO A 134 -8.49 -2.52 19.22
N ILE A 135 -7.21 -2.12 19.22
CA ILE A 135 -6.14 -2.86 19.88
C ILE A 135 -5.78 -2.18 21.22
N ARG A 136 -6.34 -2.67 22.31
CA ARG A 136 -6.06 -2.20 23.68
C ARG A 136 -4.88 -2.92 24.31
N ASP A 137 -4.71 -4.21 24.02
CA ASP A 137 -3.60 -5.03 24.49
C ASP A 137 -2.56 -5.17 23.36
N ALA A 138 -1.33 -4.71 23.60
CA ALA A 138 -0.26 -4.76 22.59
C ALA A 138 0.15 -6.19 22.18
N ALA A 139 -0.21 -7.21 22.99
CA ALA A 139 0.02 -8.60 22.65
C ALA A 139 -1.01 -9.18 21.68
N LYS A 140 -2.09 -8.43 21.39
CA LYS A 140 -3.16 -8.84 20.47
C LYS A 140 -3.05 -8.16 19.13
N THR A 141 -3.69 -8.78 18.15
CA THR A 141 -3.82 -8.27 16.78
C THR A 141 -5.26 -8.32 16.36
N GLU A 142 -5.63 -7.45 15.43
CA GLU A 142 -6.90 -7.50 14.72
C GLU A 142 -6.68 -7.95 13.29
N THR A 143 -7.64 -8.67 12.72
CA THR A 143 -7.53 -9.20 11.36
C THR A 143 -8.82 -9.02 10.60
N VAL A 144 -8.72 -8.58 9.34
CA VAL A 144 -9.85 -8.42 8.42
C VAL A 144 -9.48 -8.94 7.04
N ASN A 145 -10.45 -9.45 6.30
CA ASN A 145 -10.24 -9.85 4.91
C ASN A 145 -10.66 -8.73 3.96
N VAL A 146 -9.80 -8.44 2.99
CA VAL A 146 -9.99 -7.38 1.99
C VAL A 146 -9.84 -7.97 0.60
N THR A 147 -10.70 -7.56 -0.33
CA THR A 147 -10.54 -7.84 -1.76
C THR A 147 -10.01 -6.59 -2.45
N VAL A 148 -8.86 -6.72 -3.13
CA VAL A 148 -8.28 -5.71 -4.01
C VAL A 148 -8.55 -6.10 -5.47
N THR A 149 -8.65 -5.12 -6.35
CA THR A 149 -8.84 -5.36 -7.79
C THR A 149 -7.75 -4.65 -8.59
N SER A 150 -7.53 -5.06 -9.82
CA SER A 150 -6.56 -4.40 -10.72
C SER A 150 -6.86 -2.91 -10.92
N LYS A 151 -8.14 -2.52 -10.78
CA LYS A 151 -8.56 -1.11 -10.78
C LYS A 151 -8.22 -0.38 -9.47
N PHE A 152 -8.22 -1.08 -8.34
CA PHE A 152 -7.99 -0.53 -6.99
C PHE A 152 -6.95 -1.36 -6.24
N PRO A 153 -5.67 -1.35 -6.69
CA PRO A 153 -4.62 -2.20 -6.13
C PRO A 153 -3.95 -1.62 -4.88
N MET A 154 -4.21 -0.36 -4.57
CA MET A 154 -3.60 0.34 -3.44
C MET A 154 -4.49 0.28 -2.20
N VAL A 155 -3.86 0.44 -1.04
CA VAL A 155 -4.53 0.50 0.27
C VAL A 155 -4.03 1.71 1.04
N SER A 156 -4.97 2.48 1.60
CA SER A 156 -4.70 3.45 2.67
C SER A 156 -5.50 3.05 3.90
N ALA A 157 -4.92 3.27 5.09
CA ALA A 157 -5.57 2.92 6.35
C ALA A 157 -5.08 3.81 7.49
N VAL A 158 -5.97 4.08 8.44
CA VAL A 158 -5.75 4.95 9.61
C VAL A 158 -6.39 4.38 10.87
N ALA A 159 -5.82 4.70 12.04
CA ALA A 159 -6.38 4.40 13.36
C ALA A 159 -5.93 5.47 14.36
N MET A 160 -6.80 5.95 15.25
CA MET A 160 -6.44 6.89 16.29
C MET A 160 -5.38 6.29 17.23
N ILE A 161 -4.42 7.09 17.65
CA ILE A 161 -3.52 6.80 18.77
C ILE A 161 -4.15 7.40 20.02
N ALA A 162 -4.63 6.58 20.94
CA ALA A 162 -5.36 7.06 22.13
C ALA A 162 -4.65 6.66 23.44
N PRO A 163 -4.62 7.58 24.44
CA PRO A 163 -5.11 8.95 24.38
C PRO A 163 -4.20 9.85 23.55
N SER A 164 -4.77 10.82 22.88
CA SER A 164 -4.04 11.92 22.21
C SER A 164 -5.00 13.04 21.83
N PRO A 165 -4.51 14.25 21.47
CA PRO A 165 -5.38 15.30 20.96
C PRO A 165 -5.99 14.91 19.62
N ASP A 166 -5.14 14.66 18.61
CA ASP A 166 -5.59 14.33 17.24
C ASP A 166 -4.57 13.46 16.48
N TRP A 167 -3.81 12.63 17.21
CA TRP A 167 -2.78 11.82 16.57
C TRP A 167 -3.32 10.49 16.07
N PHE A 168 -2.85 10.07 14.90
CA PHE A 168 -3.26 8.81 14.31
C PHE A 168 -2.09 8.01 13.73
N ALA A 169 -2.21 6.70 13.74
CA ALA A 169 -1.36 5.78 13.00
C ALA A 169 -1.89 5.71 11.56
N GLY A 170 -1.04 5.95 10.57
CA GLY A 170 -1.49 5.99 9.19
C GLY A 170 -0.49 5.41 8.19
N VAL A 171 -1.02 4.90 7.10
CA VAL A 171 -0.29 4.55 5.88
C VAL A 171 -1.16 4.86 4.66
N ALA A 172 -0.53 5.36 3.60
CA ALA A 172 -1.19 5.66 2.33
C ALA A 172 -0.48 4.93 1.19
N ASP A 173 -1.22 4.69 0.11
CA ASP A 173 -0.72 4.23 -1.19
C ASP A 173 0.07 2.91 -1.15
N VAL A 174 -0.29 1.97 -0.27
CA VAL A 174 0.32 0.64 -0.22
C VAL A 174 -0.12 -0.17 -1.43
N ASN A 175 0.73 -0.25 -2.44
CA ASN A 175 0.44 -1.02 -3.64
C ASN A 175 0.63 -2.52 -3.38
N LEU A 176 -0.40 -3.33 -3.66
CA LEU A 176 -0.42 -4.79 -3.55
C LEU A 176 -0.22 -5.48 -4.89
N MET A 177 0.09 -4.71 -5.95
CA MET A 177 0.43 -5.24 -7.26
C MET A 177 1.83 -4.74 -7.65
N GLU A 178 2.76 -5.65 -7.90
CA GLU A 178 4.12 -5.37 -8.34
C GLU A 178 4.39 -6.11 -9.65
N ASP A 179 4.96 -5.43 -10.63
CA ASP A 179 5.24 -5.97 -11.97
C ASP A 179 4.03 -6.68 -12.60
N GLY A 180 2.85 -6.09 -12.39
CA GLY A 180 1.60 -6.63 -12.87
C GLY A 180 1.14 -7.92 -12.15
N LYS A 181 1.66 -8.28 -11.00
CA LYS A 181 1.28 -9.47 -10.22
C LYS A 181 0.88 -9.09 -8.80
N TRP A 182 -0.07 -9.83 -8.27
CA TRP A 182 -0.44 -9.70 -6.86
C TRP A 182 0.69 -10.21 -5.97
N VAL A 183 1.12 -9.40 -5.00
CA VAL A 183 2.14 -9.81 -4.01
C VAL A 183 1.58 -10.93 -3.13
N GLY A 184 2.40 -11.93 -2.80
CA GLY A 184 2.00 -13.03 -1.92
C GLY A 184 1.86 -12.59 -0.46
N SER A 185 2.78 -11.73 0.00
CA SER A 185 2.75 -11.12 1.34
C SER A 185 3.49 -9.78 1.31
N LYS A 186 2.99 -8.81 2.10
CA LYS A 186 3.62 -7.50 2.27
C LYS A 186 3.38 -6.99 3.68
N SER A 187 4.44 -6.54 4.35
CA SER A 187 4.33 -5.85 5.64
C SER A 187 4.73 -4.39 5.48
N VAL A 188 3.95 -3.49 6.05
CA VAL A 188 4.19 -2.06 6.04
C VAL A 188 4.00 -1.49 7.43
N ASP A 189 4.89 -0.59 7.80
CA ASP A 189 4.84 0.11 9.07
C ASP A 189 4.00 1.38 8.96
N LEU A 190 3.21 1.66 9.99
CA LEU A 190 2.40 2.86 10.10
C LEU A 190 3.14 3.89 10.94
N SER A 191 3.28 5.09 10.41
CA SER A 191 3.85 6.24 11.12
C SER A 191 2.78 6.92 11.98
N ALA A 192 3.23 7.66 13.00
CA ALA A 192 2.37 8.58 13.72
C ALA A 192 2.24 9.90 12.94
N TYR A 193 1.02 10.36 12.80
CA TYR A 193 0.65 11.65 12.20
C TYR A 193 -0.12 12.50 13.20
N ASP A 194 0.01 13.79 13.05
CA ASP A 194 -0.79 14.86 13.64
C ASP A 194 -1.77 15.28 12.56
N SER A 195 -3.07 15.22 12.84
CA SER A 195 -4.09 15.50 11.82
C SER A 195 -4.18 16.99 11.49
N GLY A 196 -3.83 17.86 12.45
CA GLY A 196 -3.98 19.30 12.37
C GLY A 196 -5.37 19.79 12.79
N GLY A 197 -6.15 18.93 13.43
CA GLY A 197 -7.48 19.22 13.94
C GLY A 197 -7.49 19.89 15.33
N ASP A 198 -6.54 19.53 16.20
CA ASP A 198 -6.41 19.99 17.57
C ASP A 198 -5.01 20.56 17.84
N ASP A 199 -4.89 21.59 18.65
CA ASP A 199 -3.63 22.25 19.03
C ASP A 199 -2.93 21.63 20.24
N GLY A 200 -3.46 20.54 20.80
CA GLY A 200 -2.86 19.81 21.90
C GLY A 200 -1.51 19.18 21.56
N THR A 201 -0.59 19.17 22.52
CA THR A 201 0.79 18.70 22.29
C THR A 201 1.21 17.54 23.20
N THR A 202 0.30 17.02 24.00
CA THR A 202 0.53 15.93 24.96
C THR A 202 -0.62 14.94 24.94
N TYR A 203 -0.40 13.71 25.44
CA TYR A 203 -1.44 12.68 25.56
C TYR A 203 -2.63 13.09 26.45
N LYS A 204 -2.48 14.12 27.27
CA LYS A 204 -3.49 14.62 28.21
C LYS A 204 -3.90 16.06 27.93
N ALA A 205 -3.57 16.57 26.75
CA ALA A 205 -3.99 17.91 26.36
C ALA A 205 -5.51 18.03 26.46
N ALA A 206 -5.97 19.22 26.82
CA ALA A 206 -7.39 19.53 26.67
C ALA A 206 -7.71 19.61 25.16
N ASP A 207 -8.95 19.35 24.82
CA ASP A 207 -9.49 19.51 23.47
C ASP A 207 -9.43 21.01 23.12
N ILE A 208 -8.61 21.36 22.11
CA ILE A 208 -8.36 22.72 21.64
C ILE A 208 -8.50 22.75 20.12
N ASP A 209 -9.74 22.90 19.68
CA ASP A 209 -10.09 22.91 18.26
C ASP A 209 -9.25 23.93 17.48
N THR A 210 -8.57 23.47 16.44
CA THR A 210 -7.75 24.32 15.57
C THR A 210 -8.61 24.95 14.45
N ASN A 211 -8.63 26.26 14.38
CA ASN A 211 -9.41 26.98 13.35
C ASN A 211 -8.59 28.15 12.75
N PRO A 212 -8.29 28.15 11.44
CA PRO A 212 -8.57 27.06 10.47
C PRO A 212 -7.73 25.82 10.74
N LYS A 213 -8.22 24.64 10.30
CA LYS A 213 -7.47 23.37 10.44
C LYS A 213 -6.10 23.47 9.78
N LYS A 214 -5.09 22.90 10.44
CA LYS A 214 -3.71 22.85 9.94
C LYS A 214 -3.53 21.68 8.98
N PRO A 215 -2.49 21.70 8.13
CA PRO A 215 -2.15 20.54 7.33
C PRO A 215 -1.75 19.35 8.18
N THR A 216 -2.20 18.15 7.82
CA THR A 216 -1.73 16.88 8.38
C THR A 216 -0.23 16.74 8.17
N THR A 217 0.51 16.40 9.20
CA THR A 217 1.97 16.20 9.16
C THR A 217 2.39 14.96 9.92
N GLN A 218 3.58 14.43 9.64
CA GLN A 218 4.15 13.43 10.54
C GLN A 218 4.36 14.04 11.93
N ALA A 219 3.88 13.37 12.97
CA ALA A 219 4.00 13.84 14.34
C ALA A 219 5.47 14.05 14.72
N ALA A 220 5.81 15.30 15.06
CA ALA A 220 7.20 15.73 15.29
C ALA A 220 7.54 15.88 16.78
N THR A 221 6.59 15.55 17.69
CA THR A 221 6.77 15.67 19.14
C THR A 221 7.73 14.61 19.69
N PRO A 222 8.32 14.83 20.88
CA PRO A 222 9.16 13.82 21.56
C PRO A 222 8.46 12.48 21.82
N HIS A 223 7.13 12.44 21.75
CA HIS A 223 6.34 11.22 21.87
C HIS A 223 6.60 10.23 20.74
N PHE A 224 6.94 10.74 19.52
CA PHE A 224 7.13 9.94 18.31
C PHE A 224 8.49 10.13 17.63
N VAL A 225 9.29 11.10 18.11
CA VAL A 225 10.69 11.28 17.64
C VAL A 225 11.64 10.88 18.75
N ILE A 226 12.22 9.69 18.63
CA ILE A 226 13.07 9.07 19.64
C ILE A 226 14.50 9.04 19.13
N ASN A 227 15.42 9.80 19.77
CA ASN A 227 16.83 9.90 19.35
C ASN A 227 17.00 10.23 17.86
N GLY A 228 16.17 11.13 17.34
CA GLY A 228 16.18 11.55 15.92
C GLY A 228 15.54 10.55 14.95
N SER A 229 15.05 9.41 15.41
CA SER A 229 14.33 8.42 14.61
C SER A 229 12.82 8.49 14.88
N ARG A 230 12.02 7.97 13.96
CA ARG A 230 10.56 7.83 14.09
C ARG A 230 10.20 6.35 14.07
N PRO A 231 10.21 5.66 15.23
CA PRO A 231 9.80 4.26 15.27
C PRO A 231 8.33 4.13 14.86
N PRO A 232 7.94 3.05 14.20
CA PRO A 232 6.57 2.84 13.79
C PRO A 232 5.66 2.61 15.00
N VAL A 233 4.42 3.07 14.89
CA VAL A 233 3.41 2.92 15.96
C VAL A 233 2.51 1.70 15.73
N ALA A 234 2.44 1.22 14.49
CA ALA A 234 1.68 0.02 14.12
C ALA A 234 2.29 -0.64 12.89
N ARG A 235 1.75 -1.81 12.54
CA ARG A 235 2.10 -2.55 11.32
C ARG A 235 0.86 -3.17 10.72
N LEU A 236 0.76 -3.13 9.39
CA LEU A 236 -0.14 -3.96 8.61
C LEU A 236 0.66 -5.06 7.90
N THR A 237 0.16 -6.29 8.02
CA THR A 237 0.68 -7.43 7.26
C THR A 237 -0.43 -7.94 6.36
N PHE A 238 -0.19 -7.87 5.07
CA PHE A 238 -1.06 -8.38 4.02
C PHE A 238 -0.59 -9.78 3.64
N THR A 239 -1.46 -10.78 3.74
CA THR A 239 -1.19 -12.16 3.32
C THR A 239 -2.26 -12.56 2.31
N LYS A 240 -1.85 -12.88 1.09
CA LYS A 240 -2.77 -13.31 0.03
C LYS A 240 -3.38 -14.66 0.39
N LEU A 241 -4.70 -14.77 0.23
CA LEU A 241 -5.52 -15.96 0.49
C LEU A 241 -5.69 -16.84 -0.75
#